data_7df0a226729587ed360591dc133e50e4
#
_entry.id   7df0a226729587ed360591dc133e50e4
#
_cell.length_a   1.000
_cell.length_b   1.000
_cell.length_c   1.000
_cell.angle_alpha   90.00
_cell.angle_beta   90.00
_cell.angle_gamma   90.00
#
_symmetry.space_group_name_H-M   'P 1'
#
loop_
_entity.id
_entity.type
_entity.pdbx_description
1 polymer ?
#
loop_
_entity_poly.entity_id
_entity_poly.type
_entity_poly.pdbx_seq_one_letter_code
_entity_poly.pdbx_strand_id
1 'polypeptide(L)'
;LKVLRKNARPLFILATILIGAGISYLIMYYAVGVPTPPAIGSSVKILPIMVPNPNGGQDSVIKTVGKFSFVSQTGNTITQDSLKGKIWVADVFFTTCTSICPKLSQGLQKVQTAFVDDPEVKLVSFSVDPDYDSLAILQAYATQYGARPQQWYLLTGNKTDLYRVEHEDFFFSATEDEDKTIKFVHDNTLRLVDKEGRFRGRFYDGTNPADVDSVIADIKRLKNEYAQVK
;
A
#
# COMPACT_ATOMS: atom_id res chain seq x y z
N LEU A 1 49.18 6.24 -40.29
CA LEU A 1 48.68 7.25 -39.30
C LEU A 1 47.58 8.19 -39.84
N LYS A 2 47.41 8.38 -41.17
CA LYS A 2 46.36 9.26 -41.73
C LYS A 2 44.95 8.59 -41.82
N VAL A 3 44.82 7.28 -41.79
CA VAL A 3 43.54 6.56 -41.93
C VAL A 3 42.75 6.56 -40.61
N LEU A 4 43.41 6.53 -39.47
CA LEU A 4 42.77 6.57 -38.14
C LEU A 4 42.09 7.93 -37.80
N ARG A 5 42.54 9.03 -38.44
CA ARG A 5 41.97 10.36 -38.19
C ARG A 5 40.62 10.61 -38.88
N LYS A 6 40.30 9.86 -39.96
CA LYS A 6 39.08 10.08 -40.74
C LYS A 6 37.84 9.47 -40.11
N ASN A 7 37.98 8.45 -39.25
CA ASN A 7 36.87 7.76 -38.56
C ASN A 7 36.64 8.25 -37.15
N ALA A 8 37.49 9.10 -36.59
CA ALA A 8 37.33 9.61 -35.22
C ALA A 8 36.24 10.70 -35.09
N ARG A 9 35.99 11.49 -36.15
CA ARG A 9 34.97 12.55 -36.12
C ARG A 9 33.54 12.05 -35.91
N PRO A 10 33.03 11.03 -36.65
CA PRO A 10 31.69 10.53 -36.44
C PRO A 10 31.54 9.86 -35.06
N LEU A 11 32.60 9.19 -34.56
CA LEU A 11 32.60 8.59 -33.21
C LEU A 11 32.52 9.63 -32.10
N PHE A 12 33.22 10.77 -32.29
CA PHE A 12 33.20 11.89 -31.33
C PHE A 12 31.84 12.57 -31.31
N ILE A 13 31.20 12.75 -32.47
CA ILE A 13 29.85 13.34 -32.59
C ILE A 13 28.82 12.41 -31.94
N LEU A 14 28.91 11.09 -32.15
CA LEU A 14 28.02 10.11 -31.53
C LEU A 14 28.16 10.12 -30.01
N ALA A 15 29.38 10.16 -29.50
CA ALA A 15 29.66 10.22 -28.06
C ALA A 15 29.11 11.51 -27.42
N THR A 16 29.25 12.66 -28.07
CA THR A 16 28.69 13.93 -27.56
C THR A 16 27.17 13.94 -27.58
N ILE A 17 26.50 13.34 -28.56
CA ILE A 17 25.05 13.20 -28.61
C ILE A 17 24.55 12.28 -27.48
N LEU A 18 25.22 11.15 -27.25
CA LEU A 18 24.85 10.22 -26.17
C LEU A 18 25.05 10.82 -24.77
N ILE A 19 26.13 11.56 -24.58
CA ILE A 19 26.39 12.29 -23.32
C ILE A 19 25.33 13.38 -23.11
N GLY A 20 25.02 14.16 -24.17
CA GLY A 20 23.99 15.20 -24.12
C GLY A 20 22.59 14.63 -23.83
N ALA A 21 22.23 13.52 -24.44
CA ALA A 21 20.98 12.81 -24.19
C ALA A 21 20.92 12.27 -22.75
N GLY A 22 22.01 11.72 -22.24
CA GLY A 22 22.14 11.23 -20.86
C GLY A 22 21.99 12.36 -19.84
N ILE A 23 22.63 13.51 -20.09
CA ILE A 23 22.50 14.70 -19.21
C ILE A 23 21.07 15.25 -19.29
N SER A 24 20.45 15.34 -20.46
CA SER A 24 19.06 15.80 -20.62
C SER A 24 18.08 14.84 -19.91
N TYR A 25 18.31 13.53 -20.00
CA TYR A 25 17.53 12.54 -19.27
C TYR A 25 17.67 12.70 -17.74
N LEU A 26 18.88 12.90 -17.26
CA LEU A 26 19.15 13.18 -15.84
C LEU A 26 18.48 14.47 -15.36
N ILE A 27 18.59 15.56 -16.14
CA ILE A 27 17.94 16.84 -15.81
C ILE A 27 16.42 16.66 -15.79
N MET A 28 15.84 15.98 -16.77
CA MET A 28 14.41 15.69 -16.83
C MET A 28 13.97 14.80 -15.66
N TYR A 29 14.77 13.78 -15.33
CA TYR A 29 14.53 12.88 -14.18
C TYR A 29 14.49 13.63 -12.85
N TYR A 30 15.43 14.57 -12.63
CA TYR A 30 15.46 15.39 -11.41
C TYR A 30 14.43 16.53 -11.43
N ALA A 31 14.11 17.09 -12.60
CA ALA A 31 13.15 18.17 -12.73
C ALA A 31 11.69 17.70 -12.58
N VAL A 32 11.39 16.48 -12.98
CA VAL A 32 10.04 15.88 -12.83
C VAL A 32 9.78 15.44 -11.37
N GLY A 33 10.78 15.58 -10.48
CA GLY A 33 10.60 15.28 -9.05
C GLY A 33 10.26 13.81 -8.79
N VAL A 34 10.84 12.89 -9.59
CA VAL A 34 10.72 11.46 -9.27
C VAL A 34 11.26 11.29 -7.86
N PRO A 35 10.44 10.83 -6.90
CA PRO A 35 10.89 10.67 -5.53
C PRO A 35 12.08 9.71 -5.53
N THR A 36 13.26 10.22 -5.17
CA THR A 36 14.39 9.31 -4.94
C THR A 36 13.98 8.33 -3.87
N PRO A 37 14.12 7.01 -4.09
CA PRO A 37 13.87 6.07 -3.03
C PRO A 37 14.72 6.49 -1.83
N PRO A 38 14.13 6.62 -0.64
CA PRO A 38 14.88 7.04 0.55
C PRO A 38 16.06 6.11 0.76
N ALA A 39 17.18 6.68 1.21
CA ALA A 39 18.45 5.98 1.37
C ALA A 39 18.28 4.64 2.10
N ILE A 40 18.92 3.59 1.58
CA ILE A 40 19.00 2.27 2.22
C ILE A 40 19.63 2.51 3.62
N GLY A 41 18.85 2.26 4.68
CA GLY A 41 19.27 2.45 6.07
C GLY A 41 18.50 3.51 6.86
N SER A 42 17.60 4.30 6.23
CA SER A 42 16.71 5.17 7.00
C SER A 42 15.55 4.35 7.59
N SER A 43 15.27 4.51 8.89
CA SER A 43 14.12 3.87 9.53
C SER A 43 12.81 4.38 8.93
N VAL A 44 11.82 3.49 8.81
CA VAL A 44 10.47 3.88 8.38
C VAL A 44 9.79 4.60 9.54
N LYS A 45 9.46 5.86 9.38
CA LYS A 45 8.87 6.67 10.45
C LYS A 45 7.59 6.03 11.00
N ILE A 46 7.41 6.08 12.32
CA ILE A 46 6.10 5.85 12.93
C ILE A 46 5.21 7.02 12.53
N LEU A 47 4.02 6.72 12.02
CA LEU A 47 3.06 7.73 11.59
C LEU A 47 2.21 8.16 12.79
N PRO A 48 2.38 9.38 13.32
CA PRO A 48 1.51 9.89 14.35
C PRO A 48 0.14 10.24 13.77
N ILE A 49 -0.90 9.99 14.55
CA ILE A 49 -2.27 10.41 14.23
C ILE A 49 -2.60 11.67 15.02
N MET A 50 -3.20 12.64 14.35
CA MET A 50 -3.67 13.87 15.00
C MET A 50 -5.06 13.62 15.59
N VAL A 51 -5.22 13.83 16.88
CA VAL A 51 -6.49 13.68 17.58
C VAL A 51 -6.92 15.02 18.16
N PRO A 52 -8.23 15.35 18.19
CA PRO A 52 -8.72 16.57 18.81
C PRO A 52 -8.32 16.64 20.29
N ASN A 53 -7.85 17.82 20.73
CA ASN A 53 -7.52 18.09 22.11
C ASN A 53 -8.72 18.77 22.82
N PRO A 54 -9.12 18.37 24.05
CA PRO A 54 -10.21 19.00 24.79
C PRO A 54 -10.06 20.51 25.01
N ASN A 55 -8.82 21.03 24.97
CA ASN A 55 -8.53 22.47 25.18
C ASN A 55 -8.55 23.30 23.87
N GLY A 56 -8.96 22.68 22.74
CA GLY A 56 -8.94 23.28 21.40
C GLY A 56 -7.57 23.15 20.75
N GLY A 57 -7.49 22.34 19.66
CA GLY A 57 -6.27 22.03 18.95
C GLY A 57 -6.19 20.54 18.61
N GLN A 58 -5.00 20.07 18.27
CA GLN A 58 -4.75 18.66 17.93
C GLN A 58 -3.49 18.16 18.63
N ASP A 59 -3.59 16.98 19.22
CA ASP A 59 -2.44 16.26 19.78
C ASP A 59 -1.94 15.20 18.80
N SER A 60 -0.64 15.00 18.77
CA SER A 60 0.01 13.95 17.98
C SER A 60 0.13 12.69 18.84
N VAL A 61 -0.56 11.62 18.47
CA VAL A 61 -0.57 10.35 19.22
C VAL A 61 -0.07 9.22 18.34
N ILE A 62 0.73 8.32 18.91
CA ILE A 62 1.06 7.05 18.28
C ILE A 62 -0.12 6.10 18.54
N LYS A 63 -0.90 5.82 17.50
CA LYS A 63 -2.02 4.88 17.58
C LYS A 63 -1.61 3.50 17.10
N THR A 64 -2.09 2.47 17.77
CA THR A 64 -2.05 1.08 17.31
C THR A 64 -3.43 0.66 16.86
N VAL A 65 -3.47 -0.28 15.91
CA VAL A 65 -4.74 -0.85 15.42
C VAL A 65 -5.52 -1.46 16.58
N GLY A 66 -6.80 -1.11 16.68
CA GLY A 66 -7.71 -1.63 17.68
C GLY A 66 -8.09 -3.10 17.47
N LYS A 67 -8.85 -3.65 18.41
CA LYS A 67 -9.32 -5.03 18.32
C LYS A 67 -10.41 -5.16 17.28
N PHE A 68 -10.28 -6.21 16.44
CA PHE A 68 -11.31 -6.60 15.48
C PHE A 68 -11.36 -8.13 15.32
N SER A 69 -12.48 -8.62 14.77
CA SER A 69 -12.69 -10.02 14.47
C SER A 69 -13.63 -10.12 13.26
N PHE A 70 -13.10 -10.51 12.11
CA PHE A 70 -13.84 -10.60 10.85
C PHE A 70 -13.58 -11.92 10.15
N VAL A 71 -14.44 -12.28 9.20
CA VAL A 71 -14.32 -13.53 8.45
C VAL A 71 -13.66 -13.24 7.09
N SER A 72 -12.66 -14.03 6.75
CA SER A 72 -11.97 -13.92 5.46
C SER A 72 -12.70 -14.69 4.37
N GLN A 73 -12.31 -14.48 3.10
CA GLN A 73 -12.80 -15.22 1.93
C GLN A 73 -12.69 -16.75 2.07
N THR A 74 -11.85 -17.25 2.98
CA THR A 74 -11.71 -18.71 3.23
C THR A 74 -12.63 -19.23 4.33
N GLY A 75 -13.44 -18.36 4.95
CA GLY A 75 -14.28 -18.70 6.10
C GLY A 75 -13.53 -18.68 7.44
N ASN A 76 -12.24 -18.38 7.44
CA ASN A 76 -11.45 -18.30 8.67
C ASN A 76 -11.65 -16.94 9.35
N THR A 77 -11.72 -16.93 10.66
CA THR A 77 -11.74 -15.70 11.44
C THR A 77 -10.34 -15.11 11.52
N ILE A 78 -10.21 -13.84 11.12
CA ILE A 78 -8.99 -13.05 11.23
C ILE A 78 -9.21 -11.98 12.29
N THR A 79 -8.29 -11.94 13.24
CA THR A 79 -8.31 -10.96 14.33
C THR A 79 -7.06 -10.11 14.30
N GLN A 80 -7.08 -8.98 14.96
CA GLN A 80 -5.88 -8.17 15.17
C GLN A 80 -4.76 -9.01 15.85
N ASP A 81 -5.10 -9.92 16.76
CA ASP A 81 -4.09 -10.79 17.41
C ASP A 81 -3.47 -11.81 16.44
N SER A 82 -4.20 -12.27 15.42
CA SER A 82 -3.67 -13.16 14.38
C SER A 82 -2.65 -12.47 13.46
N LEU A 83 -2.66 -11.14 13.42
CA LEU A 83 -1.71 -10.30 12.67
C LEU A 83 -0.55 -9.78 13.54
N LYS A 84 -0.57 -10.04 14.84
CA LYS A 84 0.51 -9.64 15.75
C LYS A 84 1.84 -10.28 15.34
N GLY A 85 2.90 -9.48 15.35
CA GLY A 85 4.22 -9.92 14.88
C GLY A 85 4.36 -10.01 13.36
N LYS A 86 3.35 -9.56 12.59
CA LYS A 86 3.38 -9.45 11.14
C LYS A 86 3.53 -7.98 10.71
N ILE A 87 4.15 -7.76 9.56
CA ILE A 87 4.07 -6.50 8.84
C ILE A 87 2.94 -6.66 7.83
N TRP A 88 2.01 -5.71 7.78
CA TRP A 88 0.87 -5.87 6.90
C TRP A 88 0.40 -4.55 6.29
N VAL A 89 -0.25 -4.67 5.16
CA VAL A 89 -0.83 -3.54 4.42
C VAL A 89 -2.34 -3.67 4.47
N ALA A 90 -3.01 -2.60 4.90
CA ALA A 90 -4.46 -2.52 4.95
C ALA A 90 -5.00 -1.60 3.85
N ASP A 91 -6.16 -1.97 3.30
CA ASP A 91 -6.98 -1.16 2.40
C ASP A 91 -8.47 -1.43 2.61
N VAL A 92 -9.29 -0.65 1.93
CA VAL A 92 -10.75 -0.87 1.85
C VAL A 92 -11.16 -1.12 0.40
N PHE A 93 -12.17 -1.95 0.21
CA PHE A 93 -12.68 -2.31 -1.12
C PHE A 93 -14.17 -2.68 -1.06
N PHE A 94 -14.79 -2.84 -2.23
CA PHE A 94 -16.05 -3.57 -2.40
C PHE A 94 -16.07 -4.21 -3.79
N THR A 95 -16.70 -5.37 -3.87
CA THR A 95 -16.58 -6.22 -5.07
C THR A 95 -17.30 -5.69 -6.29
N THR A 96 -18.32 -4.83 -6.10
CA THR A 96 -19.08 -4.21 -7.20
C THR A 96 -18.42 -2.93 -7.74
N CYS A 97 -17.30 -2.49 -7.19
CA CYS A 97 -16.54 -1.34 -7.68
C CYS A 97 -15.92 -1.62 -9.05
N THR A 98 -16.25 -0.76 -10.03
CA THR A 98 -15.72 -0.89 -11.41
C THR A 98 -14.63 0.11 -11.75
N SER A 99 -14.26 1.00 -10.83
CA SER A 99 -13.36 2.12 -11.10
C SER A 99 -11.99 1.99 -10.41
N ILE A 100 -11.94 2.22 -9.10
CA ILE A 100 -10.71 2.31 -8.31
C ILE A 100 -10.26 0.94 -7.79
N CYS A 101 -11.18 0.13 -7.25
CA CYS A 101 -10.85 -1.15 -6.63
C CYS A 101 -10.08 -2.12 -7.54
N PRO A 102 -10.38 -2.21 -8.86
CA PRO A 102 -9.56 -3.01 -9.77
C PRO A 102 -8.09 -2.60 -9.80
N LYS A 103 -7.81 -1.28 -9.80
CA LYS A 103 -6.44 -0.75 -9.80
C LYS A 103 -5.75 -0.97 -8.46
N LEU A 104 -6.48 -0.75 -7.36
CA LEU A 104 -6.01 -0.99 -6.01
C LEU A 104 -5.64 -2.46 -5.81
N SER A 105 -6.51 -3.39 -6.25
CA SER A 105 -6.25 -4.83 -6.20
C SER A 105 -5.04 -5.25 -7.04
N GLN A 106 -4.80 -4.62 -8.20
CA GLN A 106 -3.58 -4.82 -8.99
C GLN A 106 -2.34 -4.33 -8.25
N GLY A 107 -2.43 -3.18 -7.56
CA GLY A 107 -1.37 -2.68 -6.70
C GLY A 107 -1.04 -3.66 -5.56
N LEU A 108 -2.07 -4.17 -4.87
CA LEU A 108 -1.90 -5.18 -3.81
C LEU A 108 -1.36 -6.51 -4.35
N GLN A 109 -1.77 -6.94 -5.55
CA GLN A 109 -1.19 -8.11 -6.22
C GLN A 109 0.32 -7.95 -6.44
N LYS A 110 0.79 -6.75 -6.80
CA LYS A 110 2.21 -6.45 -6.93
C LYS A 110 2.92 -6.55 -5.56
N VAL A 111 2.32 -6.01 -4.50
CA VAL A 111 2.85 -6.16 -3.13
C VAL A 111 2.90 -7.64 -2.74
N GLN A 112 1.81 -8.41 -2.95
CA GLN A 112 1.77 -9.85 -2.68
C GLN A 112 2.90 -10.60 -3.39
N THR A 113 3.11 -10.30 -4.67
CA THR A 113 4.14 -10.96 -5.49
C THR A 113 5.55 -10.66 -4.98
N ALA A 114 5.80 -9.43 -4.50
CA ALA A 114 7.10 -9.05 -3.95
C ALA A 114 7.47 -9.79 -2.65
N PHE A 115 6.47 -10.38 -1.96
CA PHE A 115 6.64 -11.08 -0.68
C PHE A 115 5.96 -12.47 -0.67
N VAL A 116 5.90 -13.12 -1.82
CA VAL A 116 5.13 -14.36 -2.04
C VAL A 116 5.49 -15.51 -1.09
N ASP A 117 6.75 -15.61 -0.73
CA ASP A 117 7.27 -16.68 0.16
C ASP A 117 7.57 -16.15 1.58
N ASP A 118 7.06 -14.98 1.91
CA ASP A 118 7.31 -14.33 3.19
C ASP A 118 6.09 -14.47 4.13
N PRO A 119 6.13 -15.37 5.13
CA PRO A 119 5.01 -15.58 6.03
C PRO A 119 4.77 -14.41 7.00
N GLU A 120 5.73 -13.49 7.12
CA GLU A 120 5.62 -12.31 8.00
C GLU A 120 4.90 -11.13 7.35
N VAL A 121 4.73 -11.13 6.01
CA VAL A 121 4.05 -10.05 5.30
C VAL A 121 2.63 -10.46 4.91
N LYS A 122 1.64 -9.65 5.29
CA LYS A 122 0.21 -9.89 5.04
C LYS A 122 -0.43 -8.69 4.35
N LEU A 123 -1.52 -8.97 3.64
CA LEU A 123 -2.43 -7.98 3.07
C LEU A 123 -3.81 -8.19 3.66
N VAL A 124 -4.49 -7.11 4.01
CA VAL A 124 -5.80 -7.15 4.68
C VAL A 124 -6.70 -6.09 4.06
N SER A 125 -7.68 -6.54 3.28
CA SER A 125 -8.67 -5.69 2.65
C SER A 125 -10.00 -5.80 3.39
N PHE A 126 -10.56 -4.67 3.85
CA PHE A 126 -11.84 -4.61 4.55
C PHE A 126 -12.95 -4.26 3.56
N SER A 127 -14.04 -5.01 3.57
CA SER A 127 -15.19 -4.72 2.72
C SER A 127 -16.03 -3.57 3.29
N VAL A 128 -16.26 -2.52 2.51
CA VAL A 128 -17.20 -1.42 2.87
C VAL A 128 -18.66 -1.77 2.53
N ASP A 129 -18.91 -2.90 1.84
CA ASP A 129 -20.25 -3.38 1.47
C ASP A 129 -20.51 -4.82 1.97
N PRO A 130 -20.39 -5.09 3.28
CA PRO A 130 -20.51 -6.44 3.81
C PRO A 130 -21.88 -7.08 3.59
N ASP A 131 -22.91 -6.28 3.35
CA ASP A 131 -24.27 -6.75 3.04
C ASP A 131 -24.32 -7.44 1.67
N TYR A 132 -23.49 -7.01 0.72
CA TYR A 132 -23.34 -7.63 -0.59
C TYR A 132 -22.18 -8.62 -0.65
N ASP A 133 -21.03 -8.29 -0.07
CA ASP A 133 -19.77 -9.04 -0.14
C ASP A 133 -19.79 -10.30 0.73
N SER A 134 -20.64 -11.25 0.35
CA SER A 134 -20.71 -12.57 0.99
C SER A 134 -19.43 -13.38 0.78
N LEU A 135 -19.22 -14.46 1.55
CA LEU A 135 -18.04 -15.31 1.41
C LEU A 135 -17.85 -15.84 -0.01
N ALA A 136 -18.95 -16.25 -0.67
CA ALA A 136 -18.88 -16.75 -2.06
C ALA A 136 -18.42 -15.67 -3.04
N ILE A 137 -18.88 -14.43 -2.85
CA ILE A 137 -18.49 -13.29 -3.66
C ILE A 137 -17.03 -12.93 -3.40
N LEU A 138 -16.60 -12.92 -2.14
CA LEU A 138 -15.20 -12.68 -1.78
C LEU A 138 -14.26 -13.77 -2.33
N GLN A 139 -14.69 -15.04 -2.37
CA GLN A 139 -13.92 -16.13 -3.00
C GLN A 139 -13.75 -15.90 -4.50
N ALA A 140 -14.81 -15.49 -5.19
CA ALA A 140 -14.74 -15.17 -6.61
C ALA A 140 -13.79 -13.98 -6.87
N TYR A 141 -13.90 -12.93 -6.08
CA TYR A 141 -13.01 -11.75 -6.14
C TYR A 141 -11.56 -12.12 -5.85
N ALA A 142 -11.31 -12.93 -4.81
CA ALA A 142 -9.97 -13.44 -4.49
C ALA A 142 -9.37 -14.22 -5.66
N THR A 143 -10.18 -15.06 -6.32
CA THR A 143 -9.75 -15.82 -7.51
C THR A 143 -9.41 -14.89 -8.67
N GLN A 144 -10.25 -13.89 -8.93
CA GLN A 144 -10.06 -12.91 -10.01
C GLN A 144 -8.74 -12.15 -9.88
N TYR A 145 -8.36 -11.76 -8.66
CA TYR A 145 -7.13 -11.00 -8.40
C TYR A 145 -5.96 -11.86 -7.90
N GLY A 146 -6.11 -13.17 -7.87
CA GLY A 146 -5.06 -14.11 -7.44
C GLY A 146 -4.65 -13.91 -5.98
N ALA A 147 -5.59 -13.52 -5.10
CA ALA A 147 -5.34 -13.34 -3.69
C ALA A 147 -5.02 -14.70 -3.04
N ARG A 148 -3.80 -14.86 -2.50
CA ARG A 148 -3.35 -16.09 -1.84
C ARG A 148 -3.96 -16.19 -0.45
N PRO A 149 -4.66 -17.29 -0.10
CA PRO A 149 -5.48 -17.38 1.12
C PRO A 149 -4.73 -17.14 2.43
N GLN A 150 -3.42 -17.42 2.48
CA GLN A 150 -2.63 -17.26 3.71
C GLN A 150 -1.82 -15.95 3.73
N GLN A 151 -1.91 -15.15 2.68
CA GLN A 151 -1.15 -13.92 2.54
C GLN A 151 -2.04 -12.69 2.37
N TRP A 152 -3.15 -12.81 1.65
CA TRP A 152 -4.09 -11.72 1.40
C TRP A 152 -5.49 -12.11 1.87
N TYR A 153 -5.97 -11.43 2.91
CA TYR A 153 -7.26 -11.62 3.54
C TYR A 153 -8.24 -10.55 3.05
N LEU A 154 -9.33 -10.99 2.42
CA LEU A 154 -10.47 -10.15 2.07
C LEU A 154 -11.53 -10.36 3.16
N LEU A 155 -11.79 -9.34 3.97
CA LEU A 155 -12.57 -9.45 5.19
C LEU A 155 -13.97 -8.91 5.02
N THR A 156 -14.95 -9.65 5.57
CA THR A 156 -16.34 -9.23 5.72
C THR A 156 -16.83 -9.56 7.12
N GLY A 157 -17.96 -8.98 7.54
CA GLY A 157 -18.51 -9.21 8.86
C GLY A 157 -19.64 -8.28 9.21
N ASN A 158 -19.81 -7.98 10.49
CA ASN A 158 -20.81 -7.01 10.93
C ASN A 158 -20.46 -5.61 10.40
N LYS A 159 -21.42 -4.96 9.75
CA LYS A 159 -21.22 -3.65 9.10
C LYS A 159 -20.79 -2.57 10.07
N THR A 160 -21.42 -2.49 11.23
CA THR A 160 -21.08 -1.49 12.24
C THR A 160 -19.65 -1.66 12.76
N ASP A 161 -19.22 -2.91 12.97
CA ASP A 161 -17.87 -3.20 13.45
C ASP A 161 -16.82 -2.92 12.37
N LEU A 162 -17.11 -3.25 11.09
CA LEU A 162 -16.23 -2.92 9.95
C LEU A 162 -16.05 -1.41 9.84
N TYR A 163 -17.14 -0.65 9.80
CA TYR A 163 -17.10 0.81 9.69
C TYR A 163 -16.37 1.46 10.87
N ARG A 164 -16.59 0.95 12.08
CA ARG A 164 -15.83 1.42 13.24
C ARG A 164 -14.32 1.25 13.04
N VAL A 165 -13.89 0.05 12.62
CA VAL A 165 -12.47 -0.25 12.39
C VAL A 165 -11.92 0.61 11.26
N GLU A 166 -12.64 0.70 10.14
CA GLU A 166 -12.23 1.47 8.96
C GLU A 166 -12.04 2.96 9.28
N HIS A 167 -13.00 3.56 9.99
CA HIS A 167 -12.99 5.00 10.28
C HIS A 167 -12.17 5.35 11.51
N GLU A 168 -12.36 4.64 12.62
CA GLU A 168 -11.75 5.01 13.90
C GLU A 168 -10.32 4.49 14.03
N ASP A 169 -10.03 3.29 13.50
CA ASP A 169 -8.70 2.71 13.62
C ASP A 169 -7.81 3.03 12.42
N PHE A 170 -8.32 2.93 11.19
CA PHE A 170 -7.53 3.12 9.96
C PHE A 170 -7.66 4.49 9.33
N PHE A 171 -8.66 5.29 9.71
CA PHE A 171 -8.92 6.62 9.14
C PHE A 171 -9.14 6.57 7.62
N PHE A 172 -9.80 5.51 7.14
CA PHE A 172 -10.28 5.47 5.78
C PHE A 172 -11.48 6.38 5.59
N SER A 173 -11.56 7.02 4.43
CA SER A 173 -12.63 7.96 4.08
C SER A 173 -13.79 7.30 3.34
N ALA A 174 -13.89 5.97 3.36
CA ALA A 174 -14.96 5.24 2.69
C ALA A 174 -16.28 5.44 3.42
N THR A 175 -17.28 6.02 2.74
CA THR A 175 -18.63 6.24 3.27
C THR A 175 -19.67 5.89 2.22
N GLU A 176 -20.86 5.48 2.65
CA GLU A 176 -22.02 5.38 1.74
C GLU A 176 -22.37 6.78 1.21
N ASP A 177 -22.62 6.89 -0.10
CA ASP A 177 -23.07 8.14 -0.71
C ASP A 177 -24.56 8.35 -0.39
N GLU A 178 -24.86 9.44 0.32
CA GLU A 178 -26.24 9.82 0.67
C GLU A 178 -27.10 10.07 -0.57
N ASP A 179 -26.52 10.56 -1.67
CA ASP A 179 -27.21 10.86 -2.92
C ASP A 179 -27.43 9.62 -3.83
N LYS A 180 -26.91 8.43 -3.43
CA LYS A 180 -27.06 7.15 -4.16
C LYS A 180 -26.58 7.16 -5.62
N THR A 181 -25.86 8.19 -6.03
CA THR A 181 -25.29 8.29 -7.38
C THR A 181 -24.03 7.43 -7.52
N ILE A 182 -23.26 7.32 -6.44
CA ILE A 182 -22.12 6.43 -6.29
C ILE A 182 -22.34 5.69 -4.97
N LYS A 183 -22.40 4.37 -5.00
CA LYS A 183 -22.76 3.58 -3.80
C LYS A 183 -21.84 3.87 -2.61
N PHE A 184 -20.55 4.10 -2.84
CA PHE A 184 -19.56 4.42 -1.82
C PHE A 184 -18.54 5.45 -2.32
N VAL A 185 -18.16 6.39 -1.47
CA VAL A 185 -16.98 7.23 -1.66
C VAL A 185 -15.74 6.38 -1.30
N HIS A 186 -14.74 6.40 -2.17
CA HIS A 186 -13.58 5.53 -2.06
C HIS A 186 -12.41 6.18 -1.32
N ASP A 187 -11.73 5.37 -0.49
CA ASP A 187 -10.35 5.62 -0.12
C ASP A 187 -9.44 4.73 -1.00
N ASN A 188 -8.50 5.32 -1.74
CA ASN A 188 -7.55 4.59 -2.59
C ASN A 188 -6.20 4.36 -1.91
N THR A 189 -6.13 4.63 -0.61
CA THR A 189 -4.86 4.61 0.10
C THR A 189 -4.61 3.30 0.84
N LEU A 190 -3.33 2.94 0.90
CA LEU A 190 -2.81 1.81 1.66
C LEU A 190 -2.25 2.29 3.00
N ARG A 191 -2.47 1.53 4.06
CA ARG A 191 -1.93 1.73 5.39
C ARG A 191 -0.90 0.64 5.68
N LEU A 192 0.34 1.02 5.93
CA LEU A 192 1.39 0.10 6.36
C LEU A 192 1.38 -0.02 7.89
N VAL A 193 1.28 -1.25 8.39
CA VAL A 193 1.24 -1.56 9.82
C VAL A 193 2.41 -2.47 10.19
N ASP A 194 3.09 -2.16 11.28
CA ASP A 194 4.24 -2.92 11.77
C ASP A 194 3.86 -4.08 12.72
N LYS A 195 4.87 -4.78 13.21
CA LYS A 195 4.70 -5.97 14.09
C LYS A 195 4.04 -5.64 15.44
N GLU A 196 4.10 -4.38 15.87
CA GLU A 196 3.45 -3.87 17.08
C GLU A 196 2.08 -3.25 16.82
N GLY A 197 1.61 -3.30 15.57
CA GLY A 197 0.31 -2.74 15.18
C GLY A 197 0.31 -1.22 14.98
N ARG A 198 1.48 -0.57 14.85
CA ARG A 198 1.61 0.88 14.64
C ARG A 198 1.62 1.21 13.16
N PHE A 199 1.07 2.36 12.80
CA PHE A 199 1.15 2.86 11.44
C PHE A 199 2.56 3.36 11.12
N ARG A 200 3.05 3.02 9.91
CA ARG A 200 4.41 3.34 9.48
C ARG A 200 4.41 4.05 8.12
N GLY A 201 5.42 4.89 7.92
CA GLY A 201 5.66 5.57 6.65
C GLY A 201 4.71 6.72 6.39
N ARG A 202 3.79 6.56 5.47
CA ARG A 202 2.73 7.50 5.06
C ARG A 202 1.51 6.74 4.58
N PHE A 203 0.47 7.45 4.17
CA PHE A 203 -0.61 6.86 3.40
C PHE A 203 -0.18 6.81 1.93
N TYR A 204 -0.22 5.61 1.33
CA TYR A 204 0.26 5.38 -0.04
C TYR A 204 -0.94 5.28 -0.97
N ASP A 205 -0.90 5.92 -2.12
CA ASP A 205 -1.92 5.72 -3.17
C ASP A 205 -1.72 4.34 -3.82
N GLY A 206 -2.59 3.39 -3.49
CA GLY A 206 -2.51 2.01 -4.01
C GLY A 206 -2.82 1.89 -5.49
N THR A 207 -3.33 2.96 -6.13
CA THR A 207 -3.56 3.01 -7.58
C THR A 207 -2.37 3.60 -8.34
N ASN A 208 -1.41 4.20 -7.63
CA ASN A 208 -0.20 4.79 -8.20
C ASN A 208 0.96 3.79 -8.13
N PRO A 209 1.53 3.36 -9.27
CA PRO A 209 2.64 2.39 -9.29
C PRO A 209 3.86 2.81 -8.46
N ALA A 210 4.21 4.11 -8.41
CA ALA A 210 5.35 4.60 -7.64
C ALA A 210 5.10 4.52 -6.13
N ASP A 211 3.86 4.72 -5.68
CA ASP A 211 3.47 4.56 -4.29
C ASP A 211 3.43 3.10 -3.87
N VAL A 212 2.97 2.21 -4.76
CA VAL A 212 3.05 0.76 -4.56
C VAL A 212 4.50 0.30 -4.45
N ASP A 213 5.43 0.82 -5.27
CA ASP A 213 6.86 0.55 -5.13
C ASP A 213 7.43 1.10 -3.81
N SER A 214 6.94 2.25 -3.36
CA SER A 214 7.34 2.86 -2.09
C SER A 214 6.91 2.01 -0.89
N VAL A 215 5.68 1.51 -0.85
CA VAL A 215 5.24 0.64 0.26
C VAL A 215 6.01 -0.68 0.27
N ILE A 216 6.33 -1.27 -0.89
CA ILE A 216 7.19 -2.46 -1.00
C ILE A 216 8.59 -2.18 -0.43
N ALA A 217 9.18 -1.03 -0.76
CA ALA A 217 10.48 -0.63 -0.23
C ALA A 217 10.43 -0.41 1.29
N ASP A 218 9.34 0.18 1.82
CA ASP A 218 9.17 0.41 3.24
C ASP A 218 8.95 -0.89 4.03
N ILE A 219 8.23 -1.86 3.49
CA ILE A 219 8.12 -3.21 4.07
C ILE A 219 9.52 -3.84 4.19
N LYS A 220 10.35 -3.78 3.14
CA LYS A 220 11.72 -4.31 3.16
C LYS A 220 12.58 -3.63 4.23
N ARG A 221 12.43 -2.30 4.38
CA ARG A 221 13.14 -1.54 5.44
C ARG A 221 12.68 -1.96 6.84
N LEU A 222 11.38 -2.07 7.07
CA LEU A 222 10.83 -2.56 8.34
C LEU A 222 11.38 -3.93 8.71
N LYS A 223 11.43 -4.85 7.75
CA LYS A 223 12.03 -6.18 7.98
C LYS A 223 13.49 -6.08 8.43
N ASN A 224 14.28 -5.21 7.79
CA ASN A 224 15.66 -4.99 8.17
C ASN A 224 15.79 -4.33 9.55
N GLU A 225 14.91 -3.37 9.90
CA GLU A 225 14.87 -2.79 11.26
C GLU A 225 14.67 -3.89 12.32
N TYR A 226 13.70 -4.79 12.12
CA TYR A 226 13.42 -5.89 13.04
C TYR A 226 14.53 -6.97 13.07
N ALA A 227 15.27 -7.15 12.00
CA ALA A 227 16.38 -8.08 11.96
C ALA A 227 17.61 -7.58 12.76
N GLN A 228 17.76 -6.26 12.87
CA GLN A 228 18.89 -5.63 13.60
C GLN A 228 18.64 -5.52 15.12
N VAL A 229 17.43 -5.69 15.59
CA VAL A 229 17.05 -5.59 17.02
C VAL A 229 17.18 -6.94 17.74
N LYS A 230 17.52 -8.01 17.03
CA LYS A 230 17.86 -9.33 17.60
C LYS A 230 19.33 -9.40 17.95
#